data_a4eddd283ddc5d047a0862be5c82d868
#
_entry.id   a4eddd283ddc5d047a0862be5c82d868
#
_cell.length_a   1.000
_cell.length_b   1.000
_cell.length_c   1.000
_cell.angle_alpha   90.00
_cell.angle_beta   90.00
_cell.angle_gamma   90.00
#
_symmetry.space_group_name_H-M   'P 1'
#
loop_
_entity.id
_entity.type
_entity.pdbx_description
1 polymer ?
#
loop_
_entity_poly.entity_id
_entity_poly.type
_entity_poly.pdbx_seq_one_letter_code
_entity_poly.pdbx_strand_id
1 'polypeptide(L)'
;MPLISTLARLEAVRTGRAQPAATVLHRHLSARPLVLVPLTTAGEAGAPLGALVGTDRDAPRLLVVPQPADRELRFTFLARLASVVLPYIEEYAAQVEPAERTEADPETGKRVKVVTELCADAPQLVVPGRAGIELVRLLGRANRFRRTAEEEPEGPYPAPEQVPLLGRWFTHLGERARVPGSSLLVAMTDLLARHWATGQSALEDQHLGALLAWIDPPAGDDGDRAARHAELARDEEGQLLCPPAGPATDPAFDNKLLAPAVERYDQARRALADAQDGESADRLLAATTAAERELRALVESRTRPTWDAVWRGIDLLRELPEGAHVTDRWTRDRWSFTAHRDRLAAGEPPQPRRDDAVTAAQKLATREREQARLDAQEALDDPLVMAGRRLAGEAFAAEVLDVRMTYTESKRPSPRPVLTVRTEDAPHAAPGTKVYRELDGRPQSAEVLAPEEVAEADPEAGAELAAGDGAGPGERLLLLRVLDRMGRGREPEEGSVPEKGDRICWTLFEHDQRGGPKLPDPEETPWTHGGPPEPPGALPGPATAPDPVTPEDLL
;
A
#
# COMPACT_ATOMS: atom_id res chain seq x y z
N MET A 1 -6.73 -6.08 -18.83
CA MET A 1 -7.72 -5.67 -17.80
C MET A 1 -8.76 -6.77 -17.67
N PRO A 2 -9.21 -7.14 -16.46
CA PRO A 2 -10.29 -8.10 -16.28
C PRO A 2 -11.57 -7.65 -16.99
N LEU A 3 -12.37 -8.56 -17.52
CA LEU A 3 -13.58 -8.26 -18.27
C LEU A 3 -14.57 -7.41 -17.45
N ILE A 4 -14.73 -7.73 -16.16
CA ILE A 4 -15.64 -6.99 -15.26
C ILE A 4 -15.24 -5.53 -15.12
N SER A 5 -13.97 -5.21 -14.94
CA SER A 5 -13.51 -3.80 -14.84
C SER A 5 -13.71 -3.04 -16.16
N THR A 6 -13.59 -3.72 -17.30
CA THR A 6 -13.87 -3.12 -18.60
C THR A 6 -15.36 -2.82 -18.78
N LEU A 7 -16.22 -3.75 -18.40
CA LEU A 7 -17.68 -3.56 -18.44
C LEU A 7 -18.12 -2.46 -17.46
N ALA A 8 -17.56 -2.41 -16.25
CA ALA A 8 -17.84 -1.35 -15.28
C ALA A 8 -17.46 0.04 -15.83
N ARG A 9 -16.31 0.17 -16.51
CA ARG A 9 -15.90 1.42 -17.15
C ARG A 9 -16.81 1.83 -18.30
N LEU A 10 -17.22 0.88 -19.15
CA LEU A 10 -18.19 1.14 -20.21
C LEU A 10 -19.53 1.61 -19.64
N GLU A 11 -20.00 0.96 -18.58
CA GLU A 11 -21.22 1.35 -17.89
C GLU A 11 -21.09 2.73 -17.22
N ALA A 12 -19.91 3.05 -16.64
CA ALA A 12 -19.64 4.38 -16.10
C ALA A 12 -19.80 5.47 -17.18
N VAL A 13 -19.21 5.24 -18.37
CA VAL A 13 -19.37 6.17 -19.52
C VAL A 13 -20.83 6.29 -19.93
N ARG A 14 -21.57 5.18 -19.99
CA ARG A 14 -22.98 5.16 -20.40
C ARG A 14 -23.89 5.90 -19.43
N THR A 15 -23.64 5.77 -18.14
CA THR A 15 -24.48 6.33 -17.06
C THR A 15 -24.03 7.71 -16.59
N GLY A 16 -22.82 8.15 -16.99
CA GLY A 16 -22.21 9.38 -16.48
C GLY A 16 -21.87 9.29 -14.97
N ARG A 17 -21.64 8.08 -14.44
CA ARG A 17 -21.33 7.84 -13.03
C ARG A 17 -20.35 6.68 -12.87
N ALA A 18 -19.41 6.82 -11.94
CA ALA A 18 -18.53 5.71 -11.59
C ALA A 18 -19.36 4.49 -11.13
N GLN A 19 -18.87 3.32 -11.48
CA GLN A 19 -19.45 2.04 -11.10
C GLN A 19 -18.62 1.39 -10.00
N PRO A 20 -19.24 0.63 -9.08
CA PRO A 20 -18.48 -0.14 -8.10
C PRO A 20 -17.51 -1.11 -8.80
N ALA A 21 -16.23 -1.05 -8.42
CA ALA A 21 -15.20 -2.02 -8.81
C ALA A 21 -14.90 -2.99 -7.66
N ALA A 22 -15.36 -2.66 -6.45
CA ALA A 22 -15.33 -3.48 -5.26
C ALA A 22 -16.59 -3.24 -4.42
N THR A 23 -17.02 -4.26 -3.67
CA THR A 23 -18.20 -4.21 -2.79
C THR A 23 -17.81 -4.05 -1.33
N VAL A 24 -16.55 -4.23 -1.00
CA VAL A 24 -15.98 -4.09 0.36
C VAL A 24 -14.70 -3.25 0.32
N LEU A 25 -14.35 -2.66 1.45
CA LEU A 25 -13.09 -1.94 1.61
C LEU A 25 -11.94 -2.95 1.72
N HIS A 26 -10.97 -2.88 0.81
CA HIS A 26 -9.84 -3.81 0.75
C HIS A 26 -8.60 -3.33 1.54
N ARG A 27 -8.65 -2.17 2.14
CA ARG A 27 -7.57 -1.59 2.95
C ARG A 27 -8.10 -1.17 4.30
N HIS A 28 -7.29 -1.34 5.33
CA HIS A 28 -7.62 -0.74 6.62
C HIS A 28 -7.65 0.77 6.49
N LEU A 29 -8.70 1.39 7.05
CA LEU A 29 -8.83 2.84 7.14
C LEU A 29 -8.98 3.21 8.62
N SER A 30 -7.95 3.83 9.17
CA SER A 30 -7.94 4.25 10.57
C SER A 30 -9.11 5.19 10.88
N ALA A 31 -9.65 5.08 12.09
CA ALA A 31 -10.62 6.04 12.59
C ALA A 31 -10.04 7.47 12.67
N ARG A 32 -8.72 7.57 12.89
CA ARG A 32 -8.00 8.85 13.02
C ARG A 32 -6.73 8.86 12.14
N PRO A 33 -6.85 8.85 10.79
CA PRO A 33 -5.69 8.88 9.91
C PRO A 33 -4.99 10.25 9.99
N LEU A 34 -3.66 10.27 9.87
CA LEU A 34 -2.92 11.52 9.67
C LEU A 34 -2.91 11.85 8.19
N VAL A 35 -3.65 12.87 7.80
CA VAL A 35 -3.66 13.37 6.41
C VAL A 35 -2.49 14.33 6.24
N LEU A 36 -1.71 14.14 5.16
CA LEU A 36 -0.62 15.01 4.76
C LEU A 36 -0.81 15.42 3.29
N VAL A 37 -1.07 16.69 3.06
CA VAL A 37 -1.15 17.31 1.74
C VAL A 37 0.10 18.19 1.54
N PRO A 38 1.18 17.63 1.00
CA PRO A 38 2.42 18.37 0.81
C PRO A 38 2.37 19.20 -0.47
N LEU A 39 3.16 20.27 -0.51
CA LEU A 39 3.35 21.12 -1.68
C LEU A 39 4.85 21.36 -1.91
N THR A 40 5.29 21.26 -3.15
CA THR A 40 6.65 21.57 -3.61
C THR A 40 6.59 22.54 -4.78
N THR A 41 7.69 23.17 -5.11
CA THR A 41 7.78 23.97 -6.34
C THR A 41 7.74 23.09 -7.58
N ALA A 42 7.29 23.60 -8.71
CA ALA A 42 7.24 22.88 -9.98
C ALA A 42 8.62 22.47 -10.50
N GLY A 43 9.64 23.29 -10.24
CA GLY A 43 10.99 23.10 -10.77
C GLY A 43 11.89 22.17 -9.96
N GLU A 44 11.55 21.89 -8.69
CA GLU A 44 12.39 21.13 -7.77
C GLU A 44 11.55 20.24 -6.86
N ALA A 45 11.46 18.97 -7.19
CA ALA A 45 10.65 18.00 -6.45
C ALA A 45 11.04 17.85 -4.97
N GLY A 46 12.28 18.16 -4.62
CA GLY A 46 12.80 18.12 -3.27
C GLY A 46 12.72 19.42 -2.48
N ALA A 47 12.21 20.51 -3.08
CA ALA A 47 12.06 21.79 -2.39
C ALA A 47 10.65 21.92 -1.81
N PRO A 48 10.44 21.62 -0.51
CA PRO A 48 9.14 21.79 0.11
C PRO A 48 8.76 23.26 0.13
N LEU A 49 7.56 23.56 -0.33
CA LEU A 49 6.94 24.88 -0.24
C LEU A 49 6.03 24.97 0.99
N GLY A 50 5.41 23.86 1.34
CA GLY A 50 4.55 23.77 2.52
C GLY A 50 3.78 22.48 2.60
N ALA A 51 2.89 22.40 3.58
CA ALA A 51 1.95 21.29 3.73
C ALA A 51 0.75 21.69 4.59
N LEU A 52 -0.41 21.08 4.32
CA LEU A 52 -1.47 20.90 5.31
C LEU A 52 -1.32 19.53 5.94
N VAL A 53 -1.36 19.44 7.26
CA VAL A 53 -1.21 18.20 8.01
C VAL A 53 -2.09 18.17 9.24
N GLY A 54 -2.71 17.03 9.55
CA GLY A 54 -3.53 16.85 10.74
C GLY A 54 -4.41 15.61 10.69
N THR A 55 -5.01 15.30 11.82
CA THR A 55 -5.97 14.20 12.00
C THR A 55 -7.42 14.67 12.08
N ASP A 56 -7.64 15.99 12.03
CA ASP A 56 -8.94 16.62 12.09
C ASP A 56 -9.15 17.47 10.81
N ARG A 57 -10.27 17.22 10.13
CA ARG A 57 -10.65 17.91 8.90
C ARG A 57 -10.73 19.43 9.08
N ASP A 58 -11.27 19.86 10.21
CA ASP A 58 -11.60 21.28 10.46
C ASP A 58 -10.43 22.04 11.09
N ALA A 59 -9.42 21.33 11.62
CA ALA A 59 -8.27 21.91 12.32
C ALA A 59 -6.90 21.46 11.75
N PRO A 60 -6.65 21.57 10.42
CA PRO A 60 -5.34 21.26 9.87
C PRO A 60 -4.28 22.28 10.29
N ARG A 61 -3.04 21.82 10.40
CA ARG A 61 -1.88 22.70 10.56
C ARG A 61 -1.29 23.06 9.22
N LEU A 62 -1.24 24.35 8.90
CA LEU A 62 -0.54 24.87 7.72
C LEU A 62 0.93 25.12 8.06
N LEU A 63 1.81 24.41 7.39
CA LEU A 63 3.26 24.58 7.44
C LEU A 63 3.73 25.22 6.14
N VAL A 64 4.60 26.22 6.20
CA VAL A 64 5.08 26.96 5.02
C VAL A 64 6.58 27.16 5.10
N VAL A 65 7.23 27.10 3.95
CA VAL A 65 8.63 27.47 3.72
C VAL A 65 8.63 28.80 2.95
N PRO A 66 8.89 29.95 3.62
CA PRO A 66 8.79 31.25 2.96
C PRO A 66 9.79 31.46 1.83
N GLN A 67 10.95 30.77 1.89
CA GLN A 67 11.96 30.76 0.83
C GLN A 67 12.40 29.31 0.57
N PRO A 68 11.85 28.65 -0.48
CA PRO A 68 12.15 27.24 -0.75
C PRO A 68 13.62 26.94 -1.07
N ALA A 69 14.40 27.91 -1.53
CA ALA A 69 15.83 27.74 -1.76
C ALA A 69 16.67 27.86 -0.47
N ASP A 70 16.11 28.39 0.62
CA ASP A 70 16.80 28.56 1.90
C ASP A 70 16.79 27.25 2.70
N ARG A 71 17.98 26.69 2.95
CA ARG A 71 18.17 25.42 3.65
C ARG A 71 17.69 25.46 5.11
N GLU A 72 17.93 26.56 5.82
CA GLU A 72 17.52 26.68 7.23
C GLU A 72 15.99 26.73 7.36
N LEU A 73 15.33 27.41 6.42
CA LEU A 73 13.88 27.45 6.39
C LEU A 73 13.27 26.10 6.02
N ARG A 74 13.92 25.33 5.14
CA ARG A 74 13.54 23.93 4.88
C ARG A 74 13.70 23.06 6.14
N PHE A 75 14.79 23.20 6.88
CA PHE A 75 14.97 22.48 8.14
C PHE A 75 13.97 22.91 9.21
N THR A 76 13.63 24.19 9.28
CA THR A 76 12.57 24.70 10.16
C THR A 76 11.21 24.07 9.81
N PHE A 77 10.89 23.96 8.54
CA PHE A 77 9.68 23.26 8.08
C PHE A 77 9.70 21.78 8.49
N LEU A 78 10.82 21.07 8.27
CA LEU A 78 10.96 19.66 8.66
C LEU A 78 10.84 19.46 10.17
N ALA A 79 11.39 20.36 10.98
CA ALA A 79 11.24 20.34 12.43
C ALA A 79 9.78 20.54 12.86
N ARG A 80 9.07 21.49 12.22
CA ARG A 80 7.62 21.69 12.44
C ARG A 80 6.80 20.48 11.99
N LEU A 81 7.15 19.86 10.87
CA LEU A 81 6.50 18.63 10.42
C LEU A 81 6.75 17.48 11.39
N ALA A 82 7.98 17.33 11.88
CA ALA A 82 8.34 16.35 12.91
C ALA A 82 7.52 16.56 14.20
N SER A 83 7.31 17.81 14.63
CA SER A 83 6.51 18.11 15.82
C SER A 83 5.01 17.76 15.70
N VAL A 84 4.54 17.45 14.49
CA VAL A 84 3.17 16.93 14.27
C VAL A 84 3.17 15.41 14.10
N VAL A 85 4.08 14.91 13.27
CA VAL A 85 4.11 13.49 12.86
C VAL A 85 4.62 12.60 13.99
N LEU A 86 5.70 12.98 14.67
CA LEU A 86 6.31 12.12 15.70
C LEU A 86 5.41 11.90 16.91
N PRO A 87 4.77 12.91 17.52
CA PRO A 87 3.83 12.67 18.62
C PRO A 87 2.66 11.78 18.21
N TYR A 88 2.13 11.92 16.98
CA TYR A 88 1.10 11.04 16.46
C TYR A 88 1.57 9.58 16.38
N ILE A 89 2.80 9.33 15.92
CA ILE A 89 3.41 8.00 15.88
C ILE A 89 3.64 7.46 17.31
N GLU A 90 4.11 8.29 18.22
CA GLU A 90 4.42 7.93 19.62
C GLU A 90 3.17 7.50 20.39
N GLU A 91 2.00 8.11 20.13
CA GLU A 91 0.73 7.68 20.72
C GLU A 91 0.43 6.20 20.44
N TYR A 92 0.67 5.73 19.21
CA TYR A 92 0.49 4.32 18.83
C TYR A 92 1.61 3.43 19.37
N ALA A 93 2.84 3.94 19.39
CA ALA A 93 3.99 3.20 19.89
C ALA A 93 3.94 2.91 21.40
N ALA A 94 3.25 3.77 22.16
CA ALA A 94 3.10 3.65 23.61
C ALA A 94 2.03 2.63 24.04
N GLN A 95 1.11 2.27 23.15
CA GLN A 95 0.01 1.35 23.46
C GLN A 95 0.37 -0.06 22.99
N VAL A 96 0.60 -0.97 23.93
CA VAL A 96 1.02 -2.35 23.62
C VAL A 96 0.08 -3.37 24.26
N GLU A 97 -0.03 -4.54 23.62
CA GLU A 97 -0.74 -5.71 24.10
C GLU A 97 0.16 -6.95 23.98
N PRO A 98 -0.03 -7.98 24.83
CA PRO A 98 0.70 -9.23 24.69
C PRO A 98 0.22 -9.98 23.44
N ALA A 99 1.15 -10.48 22.64
CA ALA A 99 0.86 -11.27 21.45
C ALA A 99 1.77 -12.51 21.39
N GLU A 100 1.21 -13.62 20.94
CA GLU A 100 2.01 -14.84 20.69
C GLU A 100 2.64 -14.80 19.31
N ARG A 101 3.94 -15.01 19.27
CA ARG A 101 4.70 -15.19 18.04
C ARG A 101 5.43 -16.53 18.06
N THR A 102 5.46 -17.19 16.91
CA THR A 102 6.25 -18.42 16.74
C THR A 102 7.61 -18.06 16.17
N GLU A 103 8.67 -18.29 16.95
CA GLU A 103 10.05 -18.05 16.54
C GLU A 103 10.83 -19.35 16.49
N ALA A 104 11.93 -19.35 15.73
CA ALA A 104 12.87 -20.46 15.77
C ALA A 104 13.78 -20.25 16.99
N ASP A 105 13.84 -21.20 17.87
CA ASP A 105 14.80 -21.23 18.98
C ASP A 105 16.21 -21.23 18.40
N PRO A 106 17.07 -20.26 18.77
CA PRO A 106 18.39 -20.12 18.18
C PRO A 106 19.34 -21.30 18.45
N GLU A 107 19.12 -22.07 19.52
CA GLU A 107 19.97 -23.21 19.88
C GLU A 107 19.48 -24.53 19.25
N THR A 108 18.17 -24.72 19.18
CA THR A 108 17.58 -25.99 18.75
C THR A 108 16.97 -25.99 17.37
N GLY A 109 16.78 -24.78 16.77
CA GLY A 109 16.07 -24.59 15.49
C GLY A 109 14.58 -24.96 15.54
N LYS A 110 14.06 -25.34 16.70
CA LYS A 110 12.65 -25.72 16.88
C LYS A 110 11.79 -24.46 16.96
N ARG A 111 10.57 -24.56 16.41
CA ARG A 111 9.58 -23.49 16.54
C ARG A 111 9.00 -23.49 17.96
N VAL A 112 9.21 -22.40 18.69
CA VAL A 112 8.64 -22.15 20.02
C VAL A 112 7.71 -20.95 19.97
N LYS A 113 6.66 -20.99 20.78
CA LYS A 113 5.77 -19.85 20.96
C LYS A 113 6.40 -18.93 22.01
N VAL A 114 6.61 -17.69 21.63
CA VAL A 114 7.12 -16.62 22.52
C VAL A 114 6.02 -15.58 22.66
N VAL A 115 5.78 -15.16 23.88
CA VAL A 115 4.91 -14.00 24.14
C VAL A 115 5.77 -12.74 24.02
N THR A 116 5.37 -11.81 23.18
CA THR A 116 6.05 -10.54 22.95
C THR A 116 5.04 -9.40 22.97
N GLU A 117 5.54 -8.17 23.05
CA GLU A 117 4.70 -7.00 22.92
C GLU A 117 4.37 -6.73 21.45
N LEU A 118 3.12 -6.38 21.18
CA LEU A 118 2.65 -5.88 19.90
C LEU A 118 1.96 -4.54 20.15
N CYS A 119 2.25 -3.52 19.35
CA CYS A 119 1.49 -2.28 19.43
C CYS A 119 0.01 -2.57 19.17
N ALA A 120 -0.87 -2.08 20.05
CA ALA A 120 -2.31 -2.34 20.01
C ALA A 120 -2.94 -1.86 18.69
N ASP A 121 -2.37 -0.81 18.10
CA ASP A 121 -2.72 -0.29 16.78
C ASP A 121 -1.47 0.31 16.10
N ALA A 122 -1.59 0.87 14.89
CA ALA A 122 -0.50 1.48 14.16
C ALA A 122 -0.92 2.81 13.51
N PRO A 123 0.01 3.77 13.32
CA PRO A 123 -0.28 5.03 12.66
C PRO A 123 -0.55 4.81 11.17
N GLN A 124 -1.53 5.54 10.63
CA GLN A 124 -1.81 5.57 9.21
C GLN A 124 -1.59 6.97 8.66
N LEU A 125 -0.76 7.09 7.62
CA LEU A 125 -0.54 8.33 6.88
C LEU A 125 -1.26 8.26 5.54
N VAL A 126 -2.10 9.26 5.25
CA VAL A 126 -2.86 9.38 3.99
C VAL A 126 -2.36 10.59 3.22
N VAL A 127 -1.96 10.37 1.97
CA VAL A 127 -1.56 11.42 1.03
C VAL A 127 -2.54 11.48 -0.15
N PRO A 128 -2.65 12.62 -0.86
CA PRO A 128 -3.63 12.75 -1.94
C PRO A 128 -3.43 11.77 -3.10
N GLY A 129 -2.19 11.54 -3.53
CA GLY A 129 -1.85 10.70 -4.67
C GLY A 129 -0.47 10.06 -4.53
N ARG A 130 -0.10 9.20 -5.50
CA ARG A 130 1.19 8.46 -5.49
C ARG A 130 2.41 9.36 -5.38
N ALA A 131 2.40 10.52 -6.01
CA ALA A 131 3.50 11.48 -5.92
C ALA A 131 3.73 11.98 -4.48
N GLY A 132 2.69 12.00 -3.62
CA GLY A 132 2.82 12.25 -2.19
C GLY A 132 3.58 11.14 -1.46
N ILE A 133 3.35 9.86 -1.83
CA ILE A 133 4.14 8.73 -1.30
C ILE A 133 5.62 8.88 -1.68
N GLU A 134 5.90 9.22 -2.95
CA GLU A 134 7.28 9.41 -3.41
C GLU A 134 7.97 10.58 -2.70
N LEU A 135 7.26 11.66 -2.41
CA LEU A 135 7.81 12.77 -1.63
C LEU A 135 8.12 12.35 -0.17
N VAL A 136 7.23 11.61 0.49
CA VAL A 136 7.50 11.06 1.84
C VAL A 136 8.75 10.18 1.81
N ARG A 137 8.91 9.34 0.80
CA ARG A 137 10.10 8.50 0.61
C ARG A 137 11.37 9.34 0.38
N LEU A 138 11.27 10.36 -0.46
CA LEU A 138 12.37 11.30 -0.71
C LEU A 138 12.82 11.99 0.58
N LEU A 139 11.87 12.56 1.34
CA LEU A 139 12.16 13.20 2.62
C LEU A 139 12.75 12.21 3.64
N GLY A 140 12.26 10.98 3.66
CA GLY A 140 12.81 9.91 4.50
C GLY A 140 14.27 9.62 4.18
N ARG A 141 14.57 9.38 2.90
CA ARG A 141 15.93 9.05 2.43
C ARG A 141 16.90 10.19 2.61
N ALA A 142 16.48 11.42 2.37
CA ALA A 142 17.32 12.62 2.50
C ALA A 142 17.70 12.94 3.95
N ASN A 143 16.83 12.60 4.92
CA ASN A 143 16.99 13.07 6.29
C ASN A 143 17.46 12.02 7.29
N ARG A 144 17.27 10.70 7.04
CA ARG A 144 17.59 9.64 8.02
C ARG A 144 19.08 9.52 8.42
N PHE A 145 19.98 10.07 7.63
CA PHE A 145 21.44 10.11 7.90
C PHE A 145 21.95 11.49 8.30
N ARG A 146 21.07 12.48 8.42
CA ARG A 146 21.50 13.82 8.88
C ARG A 146 21.96 13.74 10.32
N ARG A 147 22.98 14.52 10.62
CA ARG A 147 23.52 14.66 11.97
C ARG A 147 22.97 15.91 12.64
N THR A 148 22.72 15.81 13.93
CA THR A 148 22.33 16.95 14.76
C THR A 148 23.55 17.69 15.29
N ALA A 149 23.36 18.88 15.84
CA ALA A 149 24.46 19.63 16.49
C ALA A 149 25.02 18.90 17.73
N GLU A 150 24.21 18.06 18.38
CA GLU A 150 24.64 17.23 19.51
C GLU A 150 25.53 16.07 19.07
N GLU A 151 25.18 15.42 17.95
CA GLU A 151 25.95 14.30 17.40
C GLU A 151 27.24 14.74 16.70
N GLU A 152 27.25 15.92 16.07
CA GLU A 152 28.39 16.48 15.31
C GLU A 152 28.46 18.01 15.50
N PRO A 153 29.00 18.48 16.64
CA PRO A 153 29.02 19.92 17.01
C PRO A 153 29.75 20.82 16.02
N GLU A 154 30.78 20.30 15.35
CA GLU A 154 31.58 21.05 14.36
C GLU A 154 31.10 20.81 12.91
N GLY A 155 30.04 20.03 12.74
CA GLY A 155 29.51 19.70 11.41
C GLY A 155 28.90 20.95 10.73
N PRO A 156 29.13 21.12 9.42
CA PRO A 156 28.48 22.21 8.70
C PRO A 156 26.97 21.88 8.54
N TYR A 157 26.11 22.78 8.96
CA TYR A 157 24.66 22.66 8.81
C TYR A 157 24.01 21.48 9.55
N PRO A 158 24.04 21.46 10.88
CA PRO A 158 23.39 20.42 11.66
C PRO A 158 21.87 20.41 11.42
N ALA A 159 21.29 19.22 11.37
CA ALA A 159 19.85 19.07 11.29
C ALA A 159 19.20 19.37 12.66
N PRO A 160 17.96 19.87 12.69
CA PRO A 160 17.19 19.94 13.93
C PRO A 160 17.02 18.54 14.56
N GLU A 161 16.98 18.47 15.88
CA GLU A 161 17.02 17.25 16.69
C GLU A 161 16.09 16.11 16.21
N GLN A 162 14.85 16.44 15.86
CA GLN A 162 13.83 15.47 15.47
C GLN A 162 13.83 15.10 13.98
N VAL A 163 14.58 15.82 13.15
CA VAL A 163 14.55 15.61 11.68
C VAL A 163 15.14 14.26 11.25
N PRO A 164 16.25 13.78 11.81
CA PRO A 164 16.75 12.43 11.49
C PRO A 164 15.76 11.32 11.88
N LEU A 165 15.09 11.44 13.02
CA LEU A 165 14.08 10.49 13.49
C LEU A 165 12.85 10.49 12.56
N LEU A 166 12.35 11.67 12.17
CA LEU A 166 11.32 11.79 11.14
C LEU A 166 11.75 11.10 9.85
N GLY A 167 13.01 11.30 9.43
CA GLY A 167 13.59 10.65 8.25
C GLY A 167 13.57 9.13 8.33
N ARG A 168 13.86 8.55 9.50
CA ARG A 168 13.79 7.09 9.75
C ARG A 168 12.37 6.57 9.64
N TRP A 169 11.38 7.24 10.23
CA TRP A 169 9.97 6.88 10.14
C TRP A 169 9.43 7.00 8.71
N PHE A 170 9.72 8.09 8.02
CA PHE A 170 9.28 8.28 6.63
C PHE A 170 9.92 7.25 5.69
N THR A 171 11.16 6.84 5.94
CA THR A 171 11.78 5.74 5.20
C THR A 171 11.03 4.42 5.43
N HIS A 172 10.70 4.10 6.69
CA HIS A 172 9.93 2.89 7.02
C HIS A 172 8.54 2.91 6.38
N LEU A 173 7.77 3.98 6.56
CA LEU A 173 6.44 4.12 5.96
C LEU A 173 6.50 4.03 4.43
N GLY A 174 7.49 4.68 3.80
CA GLY A 174 7.69 4.63 2.35
C GLY A 174 8.08 3.25 1.82
N GLU A 175 8.86 2.47 2.58
CA GLU A 175 9.14 1.07 2.22
C GLU A 175 7.91 0.18 2.42
N ARG A 176 7.10 0.44 3.46
CA ARG A 176 5.83 -0.28 3.67
C ARG A 176 4.79 0.01 2.57
N ALA A 177 4.72 1.23 2.07
CA ALA A 177 3.83 1.58 0.94
C ALA A 177 4.12 0.77 -0.34
N ARG A 178 5.33 0.18 -0.46
CA ARG A 178 5.69 -0.73 -1.56
C ARG A 178 5.29 -2.18 -1.32
N VAL A 179 4.83 -2.53 -0.12
CA VAL A 179 4.38 -3.88 0.21
C VAL A 179 2.88 -3.97 -0.08
N PRO A 180 2.46 -4.86 -0.99
CA PRO A 180 1.07 -5.03 -1.32
C PRO A 180 0.23 -5.36 -0.07
N GLY A 181 -0.91 -4.70 0.06
CA GLY A 181 -1.78 -4.89 1.22
C GLY A 181 -1.50 -3.99 2.41
N SER A 182 -0.32 -3.34 2.49
CA SER A 182 -0.02 -2.41 3.59
C SER A 182 -0.87 -1.14 3.54
N SER A 183 -1.32 -0.70 4.70
CA SER A 183 -2.15 0.50 4.89
C SER A 183 -1.48 1.59 5.73
N LEU A 184 -0.18 1.45 6.09
CA LEU A 184 0.54 2.44 6.90
C LEU A 184 0.76 3.78 6.18
N LEU A 185 0.97 3.76 4.86
CA LEU A 185 1.06 4.94 4.00
C LEU A 185 0.32 4.67 2.71
N VAL A 186 -0.75 5.41 2.46
CA VAL A 186 -1.66 5.19 1.33
C VAL A 186 -1.93 6.48 0.56
N ALA A 187 -2.17 6.33 -0.75
CA ALA A 187 -2.61 7.40 -1.63
C ALA A 187 -4.12 7.34 -1.81
N MET A 188 -4.82 8.46 -1.62
CA MET A 188 -6.27 8.54 -1.76
C MET A 188 -6.74 8.18 -3.17
N THR A 189 -6.05 8.66 -4.21
CA THR A 189 -6.38 8.30 -5.60
C THR A 189 -6.33 6.80 -5.84
N ASP A 190 -5.37 6.08 -5.26
CA ASP A 190 -5.25 4.63 -5.42
C ASP A 190 -6.35 3.88 -4.66
N LEU A 191 -6.71 4.35 -3.47
CA LEU A 191 -7.81 3.78 -2.70
C LEU A 191 -9.13 3.93 -3.46
N LEU A 192 -9.45 5.13 -3.94
CA LEU A 192 -10.68 5.38 -4.68
C LEU A 192 -10.73 4.62 -6.01
N ALA A 193 -9.66 4.67 -6.82
CA ALA A 193 -9.60 3.96 -8.11
C ALA A 193 -9.63 2.43 -7.96
N ARG A 194 -9.33 1.89 -6.78
CA ARG A 194 -9.49 0.46 -6.47
C ARG A 194 -10.96 0.08 -6.28
N HIS A 195 -11.78 0.99 -5.74
CA HIS A 195 -13.17 0.70 -5.35
C HIS A 195 -14.20 1.20 -6.36
N TRP A 196 -13.82 2.15 -7.24
CA TRP A 196 -14.70 2.69 -8.28
C TRP A 196 -14.05 2.67 -9.66
N ALA A 197 -14.79 2.20 -10.63
CA ALA A 197 -14.43 2.27 -12.05
C ALA A 197 -15.07 3.53 -12.67
N THR A 198 -14.26 4.42 -13.18
CA THR A 198 -14.68 5.64 -13.87
C THR A 198 -14.67 5.46 -15.39
N GLY A 199 -15.18 6.43 -16.14
CA GLY A 199 -15.00 6.50 -17.59
C GLY A 199 -13.62 7.00 -18.03
N GLN A 200 -12.75 7.37 -17.09
CA GLN A 200 -11.42 7.93 -17.32
C GLN A 200 -10.34 6.85 -17.48
N SER A 201 -9.20 7.24 -18.03
CA SER A 201 -7.98 6.42 -17.99
C SER A 201 -7.40 6.36 -16.59
N ALA A 202 -6.51 5.38 -16.33
CA ALA A 202 -5.81 5.28 -15.05
C ALA A 202 -4.89 6.49 -14.74
N LEU A 203 -4.49 7.24 -15.75
CA LEU A 203 -3.71 8.48 -15.58
C LEU A 203 -4.61 9.63 -15.11
N GLU A 204 -5.78 9.78 -15.73
CA GLU A 204 -6.78 10.79 -15.34
C GLU A 204 -7.33 10.52 -13.94
N ASP A 205 -7.48 9.24 -13.55
CA ASP A 205 -7.86 8.85 -12.19
C ASP A 205 -6.83 9.28 -11.11
N GLN A 206 -5.63 9.74 -11.49
CA GLN A 206 -4.68 10.36 -10.56
C GLN A 206 -5.03 11.81 -10.22
N HIS A 207 -5.98 12.45 -10.92
CA HIS A 207 -6.53 13.74 -10.54
C HIS A 207 -7.66 13.55 -9.53
N LEU A 208 -7.38 13.75 -8.24
CA LEU A 208 -8.30 13.42 -7.15
C LEU A 208 -9.69 14.10 -7.30
N GLY A 209 -9.71 15.37 -7.70
CA GLY A 209 -10.97 16.10 -7.90
C GLY A 209 -11.82 15.53 -9.04
N ALA A 210 -11.19 15.14 -10.16
CA ALA A 210 -11.90 14.52 -11.28
C ALA A 210 -12.40 13.12 -10.93
N LEU A 211 -11.60 12.33 -10.22
CA LEU A 211 -12.00 11.01 -9.72
C LEU A 211 -13.20 11.10 -8.78
N LEU A 212 -13.18 12.04 -7.82
CA LEU A 212 -14.32 12.28 -6.93
C LEU A 212 -15.57 12.77 -7.68
N ALA A 213 -15.40 13.59 -8.72
CA ALA A 213 -16.49 14.08 -9.54
C ALA A 213 -17.19 12.93 -10.32
N TRP A 214 -16.46 11.88 -10.71
CA TRP A 214 -17.05 10.67 -11.27
C TRP A 214 -17.80 9.84 -10.24
N ILE A 215 -17.26 9.70 -9.02
CA ILE A 215 -17.82 8.87 -7.95
C ILE A 215 -19.12 9.49 -7.43
N ASP A 216 -19.07 10.79 -7.13
CA ASP A 216 -20.19 11.55 -6.55
C ASP A 216 -20.33 12.91 -7.26
N PRO A 217 -20.88 12.91 -8.49
CA PRO A 217 -21.07 14.12 -9.26
C PRO A 217 -22.08 15.07 -8.60
N PRO A 218 -21.90 16.39 -8.77
CA PRO A 218 -22.86 17.38 -8.29
C PRO A 218 -24.30 17.10 -8.80
N ALA A 219 -25.29 17.46 -8.01
CA ALA A 219 -26.68 17.23 -8.36
C ALA A 219 -27.04 17.88 -9.71
N GLY A 220 -27.55 17.08 -10.64
CA GLY A 220 -27.94 17.51 -12.00
C GLY A 220 -26.79 17.54 -13.01
N ASP A 221 -25.61 17.09 -12.63
CA ASP A 221 -24.44 16.94 -13.50
C ASP A 221 -24.10 15.46 -13.75
N ASP A 222 -23.30 15.19 -14.80
CA ASP A 222 -22.72 13.88 -15.05
C ASP A 222 -21.23 13.88 -14.71
N GLY A 223 -20.69 12.69 -14.45
CA GLY A 223 -19.30 12.53 -13.99
C GLY A 223 -18.27 13.02 -15.00
N ASP A 224 -18.49 12.84 -16.32
CA ASP A 224 -17.57 13.31 -17.36
C ASP A 224 -17.48 14.83 -17.37
N ARG A 225 -18.61 15.52 -17.36
CA ARG A 225 -18.66 16.98 -17.35
C ARG A 225 -18.10 17.55 -16.06
N ALA A 226 -18.47 16.96 -14.91
CA ALA A 226 -17.96 17.37 -13.60
C ALA A 226 -16.46 17.15 -13.47
N ALA A 227 -15.92 16.03 -13.98
CA ALA A 227 -14.50 15.74 -14.00
C ALA A 227 -13.72 16.73 -14.88
N ARG A 228 -14.22 17.00 -16.09
CA ARG A 228 -13.59 18.04 -16.96
C ARG A 228 -13.63 19.42 -16.32
N HIS A 229 -14.69 19.74 -15.59
CA HIS A 229 -14.74 20.98 -14.83
C HIS A 229 -13.66 20.99 -13.73
N ALA A 230 -13.52 19.92 -12.96
CA ALA A 230 -12.48 19.79 -11.94
C ALA A 230 -11.07 19.94 -12.51
N GLU A 231 -10.80 19.42 -13.70
CA GLU A 231 -9.48 19.50 -14.34
C GLU A 231 -9.17 20.85 -14.97
N LEU A 232 -10.17 21.56 -15.49
CA LEU A 232 -9.96 22.70 -16.38
C LEU A 232 -10.39 24.02 -15.80
N ALA A 233 -11.29 24.03 -14.80
CA ALA A 233 -11.83 25.27 -14.24
C ALA A 233 -10.75 26.11 -13.55
N ARG A 234 -10.76 27.41 -13.83
CA ARG A 234 -9.78 28.37 -13.32
C ARG A 234 -10.49 29.55 -12.67
N ASP A 235 -9.79 30.14 -11.71
CA ASP A 235 -10.17 31.40 -11.10
C ASP A 235 -9.88 32.62 -12.02
N GLU A 236 -10.17 33.84 -11.54
CA GLU A 236 -9.94 35.10 -12.28
C GLU A 236 -8.45 35.32 -12.55
N GLU A 237 -7.56 34.80 -11.72
CA GLU A 237 -6.10 34.87 -11.86
C GLU A 237 -5.56 33.78 -12.83
N GLY A 238 -6.44 32.91 -13.35
CA GLY A 238 -6.10 31.81 -14.26
C GLY A 238 -5.51 30.58 -13.56
N GLN A 239 -5.66 30.46 -12.24
CA GLN A 239 -5.21 29.31 -11.47
C GLN A 239 -6.28 28.23 -11.43
N LEU A 240 -5.87 26.96 -11.40
CA LEU A 240 -6.80 25.84 -11.26
C LEU A 240 -7.58 25.92 -9.94
N LEU A 241 -8.90 25.82 -10.03
CA LEU A 241 -9.77 25.73 -8.85
C LEU A 241 -9.55 24.45 -8.06
N CYS A 242 -9.28 23.35 -8.78
CA CYS A 242 -8.96 22.04 -8.20
C CYS A 242 -7.55 21.64 -8.64
N PRO A 243 -6.52 21.86 -7.80
CA PRO A 243 -5.16 21.45 -8.14
C PRO A 243 -5.03 19.93 -8.31
N PRO A 244 -4.11 19.44 -9.17
CA PRO A 244 -3.76 18.04 -9.20
C PRO A 244 -3.35 17.50 -7.83
N ALA A 245 -3.57 16.21 -7.57
CA ALA A 245 -3.24 15.58 -6.28
C ALA A 245 -1.74 15.39 -6.02
N GLY A 246 -0.87 15.73 -6.98
CA GLY A 246 0.57 15.72 -6.81
C GLY A 246 1.08 16.88 -5.94
N PRO A 247 2.27 16.77 -5.32
CA PRO A 247 2.83 17.82 -4.50
C PRO A 247 3.35 19.03 -5.31
N ALA A 248 3.69 18.84 -6.60
CA ALA A 248 4.26 19.91 -7.42
C ALA A 248 3.21 20.95 -7.79
N THR A 249 3.57 22.22 -7.66
CA THR A 249 2.79 23.35 -8.14
C THR A 249 2.74 23.43 -9.68
N ASP A 250 1.86 24.29 -10.21
CA ASP A 250 1.86 24.65 -11.62
C ASP A 250 2.97 25.70 -11.89
N PRO A 251 3.79 25.56 -12.94
CA PRO A 251 4.79 26.57 -13.32
C PRO A 251 4.23 27.98 -13.49
N ALA A 252 2.97 28.11 -13.91
CA ALA A 252 2.32 29.42 -14.04
C ALA A 252 2.04 30.04 -12.65
N PHE A 253 1.67 29.24 -11.66
CA PHE A 253 1.54 29.66 -10.27
C PHE A 253 2.89 30.12 -9.71
N ASP A 254 3.94 29.31 -9.90
CA ASP A 254 5.27 29.62 -9.41
C ASP A 254 5.78 30.95 -9.98
N ASN A 255 5.66 31.14 -11.29
CA ASN A 255 6.19 32.35 -11.95
C ASN A 255 5.36 33.60 -11.69
N LYS A 256 4.03 33.52 -11.66
CA LYS A 256 3.15 34.67 -11.58
C LYS A 256 2.85 35.14 -10.15
N LEU A 257 2.70 34.18 -9.23
CA LEU A 257 2.24 34.47 -7.86
C LEU A 257 3.32 34.17 -6.82
N LEU A 258 3.92 32.97 -6.86
CA LEU A 258 4.86 32.53 -5.83
C LEU A 258 6.18 33.34 -5.89
N ALA A 259 6.85 33.39 -7.03
CA ALA A 259 8.16 34.04 -7.15
C ALA A 259 8.13 35.51 -6.72
N PRO A 260 7.15 36.35 -7.14
CA PRO A 260 7.06 37.73 -6.63
C PRO A 260 6.81 37.81 -5.12
N ALA A 261 6.06 36.89 -4.54
CA ALA A 261 5.80 36.85 -3.10
C ALA A 261 7.05 36.44 -2.30
N VAL A 262 7.80 35.43 -2.79
CA VAL A 262 9.10 35.02 -2.22
C VAL A 262 10.10 36.18 -2.29
N GLU A 263 10.18 36.90 -3.42
CA GLU A 263 11.08 38.02 -3.56
C GLU A 263 10.75 39.14 -2.58
N ARG A 264 9.47 39.49 -2.39
CA ARG A 264 9.04 40.45 -1.36
C ARG A 264 9.43 40.01 0.04
N TYR A 265 9.27 38.76 0.37
CA TYR A 265 9.69 38.21 1.65
C TYR A 265 11.21 38.32 1.85
N ASP A 266 12.00 37.96 0.84
CA ASP A 266 13.47 38.05 0.89
C ASP A 266 13.96 39.51 1.05
N GLN A 267 13.34 40.45 0.33
CA GLN A 267 13.66 41.88 0.47
C GLN A 267 13.35 42.37 1.88
N ALA A 268 12.17 42.05 2.41
CA ALA A 268 11.78 42.42 3.76
C ALA A 268 12.69 41.79 4.84
N ARG A 269 13.03 40.50 4.68
CA ARG A 269 13.93 39.78 5.59
C ARG A 269 15.35 40.39 5.60
N ARG A 270 15.90 40.71 4.43
CA ARG A 270 17.22 41.36 4.31
C ARG A 270 17.21 42.73 4.95
N ALA A 271 16.21 43.57 4.64
CA ALA A 271 16.07 44.88 5.24
C ALA A 271 15.96 44.82 6.77
N LEU A 272 15.24 43.80 7.30
CA LEU A 272 15.15 43.55 8.74
C LEU A 272 16.49 43.14 9.36
N ALA A 273 17.27 42.30 8.68
CA ALA A 273 18.59 41.88 9.13
C ALA A 273 19.62 43.04 9.17
N ASP A 274 19.50 43.99 8.25
CA ASP A 274 20.36 45.16 8.15
C ASP A 274 19.90 46.31 9.07
N ALA A 275 18.73 46.20 9.72
CA ALA A 275 18.19 47.23 10.56
C ALA A 275 18.97 47.39 11.88
N GLN A 276 19.27 48.64 12.25
CA GLN A 276 19.71 48.99 13.59
C GLN A 276 18.47 49.16 14.48
N ASP A 277 18.60 48.92 15.79
CA ASP A 277 17.49 48.97 16.76
C ASP A 277 16.64 50.26 16.67
N GLY A 278 15.32 50.14 16.90
CA GLY A 278 14.37 51.24 17.01
C GLY A 278 13.08 51.06 16.18
N GLU A 279 12.29 52.16 16.04
CA GLU A 279 11.00 52.18 15.30
C GLU A 279 11.10 51.65 13.85
N SER A 280 12.28 51.70 13.21
CA SER A 280 12.56 51.15 11.91
C SER A 280 12.49 49.61 11.91
N ALA A 281 13.01 48.96 12.95
CA ALA A 281 12.99 47.48 13.08
C ALA A 281 11.56 46.97 13.22
N ASP A 282 10.70 47.64 13.99
CA ASP A 282 9.29 47.24 14.16
C ASP A 282 8.51 47.30 12.83
N ARG A 283 8.76 48.33 12.02
CA ARG A 283 8.13 48.47 10.69
C ARG A 283 8.60 47.38 9.73
N LEU A 284 9.87 47.03 9.75
CA LEU A 284 10.45 45.99 8.90
C LEU A 284 10.02 44.61 9.35
N LEU A 285 9.87 44.36 10.65
CA LEU A 285 9.27 43.15 11.20
C LEU A 285 7.81 43.01 10.75
N ALA A 286 7.03 44.10 10.80
CA ALA A 286 5.65 44.09 10.32
C ALA A 286 5.58 43.81 8.81
N ALA A 287 6.50 44.36 8.01
CA ALA A 287 6.59 44.08 6.57
C ALA A 287 6.95 42.63 6.28
N THR A 288 7.93 42.06 6.99
CA THR A 288 8.31 40.65 6.87
C THR A 288 7.14 39.72 7.24
N THR A 289 6.44 40.02 8.33
CA THR A 289 5.25 39.27 8.76
C THR A 289 4.12 39.36 7.73
N ALA A 290 3.93 40.51 7.09
CA ALA A 290 2.93 40.68 6.02
C ALA A 290 3.28 39.86 4.79
N ALA A 291 4.55 39.83 4.35
CA ALA A 291 5.02 39.03 3.24
C ALA A 291 4.91 37.53 3.54
N GLU A 292 5.23 37.07 4.77
CA GLU A 292 5.01 35.70 5.18
C GLU A 292 3.52 35.33 5.16
N ARG A 293 2.64 36.19 5.60
CA ARG A 293 1.19 35.96 5.57
C ARG A 293 0.67 35.81 4.14
N GLU A 294 1.19 36.57 3.19
CA GLU A 294 0.86 36.42 1.77
C GLU A 294 1.27 35.05 1.26
N LEU A 295 2.50 34.60 1.53
CA LEU A 295 2.98 33.27 1.16
C LEU A 295 2.13 32.15 1.80
N ARG A 296 1.75 32.31 3.06
CA ARG A 296 0.85 31.38 3.74
C ARG A 296 -0.50 31.29 3.03
N ALA A 297 -1.09 32.40 2.64
CA ALA A 297 -2.35 32.42 1.91
C ALA A 297 -2.23 31.73 0.54
N LEU A 298 -1.13 31.95 -0.18
CA LEU A 298 -0.85 31.28 -1.46
C LEU A 298 -0.72 29.75 -1.30
N VAL A 299 0.05 29.30 -0.31
CA VAL A 299 0.20 27.86 -0.03
C VAL A 299 -1.13 27.25 0.40
N GLU A 300 -1.89 27.92 1.25
CA GLU A 300 -3.20 27.46 1.69
C GLU A 300 -4.19 27.35 0.53
N SER A 301 -4.22 28.30 -0.38
CA SER A 301 -5.11 28.28 -1.54
C SER A 301 -4.86 27.06 -2.46
N ARG A 302 -3.63 26.53 -2.49
CA ARG A 302 -3.27 25.35 -3.30
C ARG A 302 -3.46 24.03 -2.55
N THR A 303 -3.38 24.03 -1.23
CA THR A 303 -3.47 22.79 -0.43
C THR A 303 -4.87 22.53 0.11
N ARG A 304 -5.67 23.56 0.38
CA ARG A 304 -7.01 23.44 0.98
C ARG A 304 -7.99 22.64 0.10
N PRO A 305 -8.12 22.89 -1.21
CA PRO A 305 -9.04 22.10 -2.06
C PRO A 305 -8.67 20.62 -2.07
N THR A 306 -7.38 20.31 -2.11
CA THR A 306 -6.88 18.93 -2.06
C THR A 306 -7.11 18.29 -0.68
N TRP A 307 -6.95 19.04 0.40
CA TRP A 307 -7.26 18.61 1.76
C TRP A 307 -8.72 18.19 1.90
N ASP A 308 -9.64 19.04 1.46
CA ASP A 308 -11.07 18.79 1.51
C ASP A 308 -11.45 17.57 0.64
N ALA A 309 -10.81 17.43 -0.52
CA ALA A 309 -10.98 16.29 -1.41
C ALA A 309 -10.51 14.96 -0.77
N VAL A 310 -9.37 14.95 -0.05
CA VAL A 310 -8.91 13.74 0.67
C VAL A 310 -9.91 13.33 1.73
N TRP A 311 -10.43 14.26 2.52
CA TRP A 311 -11.43 13.95 3.55
C TRP A 311 -12.75 13.47 2.96
N ARG A 312 -13.20 14.04 1.83
CA ARG A 312 -14.35 13.51 1.10
C ARG A 312 -14.12 12.07 0.64
N GLY A 313 -12.92 11.77 0.14
CA GLY A 313 -12.54 10.40 -0.23
C GLY A 313 -12.56 9.44 0.97
N ILE A 314 -12.09 9.88 2.14
CA ILE A 314 -12.17 9.12 3.38
C ILE A 314 -13.63 8.82 3.76
N ASP A 315 -14.52 9.81 3.66
CA ASP A 315 -15.94 9.64 3.99
C ASP A 315 -16.60 8.61 3.06
N LEU A 316 -16.36 8.69 1.75
CA LEU A 316 -16.87 7.72 0.78
C LEU A 316 -16.38 6.29 1.04
N LEU A 317 -15.10 6.13 1.40
CA LEU A 317 -14.53 4.81 1.71
C LEU A 317 -15.13 4.22 3.00
N ARG A 318 -15.46 5.05 3.98
CA ARG A 318 -16.09 4.62 5.24
C ARG A 318 -17.52 4.11 5.08
N GLU A 319 -18.17 4.38 3.96
CA GLU A 319 -19.49 3.83 3.63
C GLU A 319 -19.42 2.35 3.20
N LEU A 320 -18.24 1.87 2.81
CA LEU A 320 -18.03 0.48 2.43
C LEU A 320 -17.79 -0.41 3.66
N PRO A 321 -18.39 -1.62 3.71
CA PRO A 321 -18.05 -2.59 4.75
C PRO A 321 -16.60 -3.06 4.57
N GLU A 322 -15.90 -3.31 5.66
CA GLU A 322 -14.53 -3.81 5.63
C GLU A 322 -14.49 -5.29 5.18
N GLY A 323 -13.56 -5.65 4.30
CA GLY A 323 -13.33 -7.03 3.87
C GLY A 323 -12.82 -7.91 5.01
N ALA A 324 -13.21 -9.18 5.04
CA ALA A 324 -12.93 -10.11 6.14
C ALA A 324 -11.42 -10.27 6.45
N HIS A 325 -10.56 -10.20 5.43
CA HIS A 325 -9.10 -10.34 5.60
C HIS A 325 -8.35 -9.01 5.82
N VAL A 326 -9.04 -7.88 5.91
CA VAL A 326 -8.39 -6.57 6.17
C VAL A 326 -7.71 -6.56 7.52
N THR A 327 -8.35 -7.11 8.55
CA THR A 327 -7.77 -7.24 9.91
C THR A 327 -6.46 -8.03 9.89
N ASP A 328 -6.34 -9.09 9.10
CA ASP A 328 -5.10 -9.87 8.95
C ASP A 328 -3.98 -9.03 8.33
N ARG A 329 -4.31 -8.24 7.30
CA ARG A 329 -3.35 -7.33 6.65
C ARG A 329 -2.90 -6.24 7.61
N TRP A 330 -3.83 -5.67 8.36
CA TRP A 330 -3.53 -4.66 9.37
C TRP A 330 -2.68 -5.21 10.53
N THR A 331 -2.94 -6.44 10.97
CA THR A 331 -2.11 -7.11 11.97
C THR A 331 -0.66 -7.25 11.51
N ARG A 332 -0.40 -7.54 10.22
CA ARG A 332 0.96 -7.55 9.66
C ARG A 332 1.60 -6.17 9.65
N ASP A 333 0.83 -5.13 9.39
CA ASP A 333 1.31 -3.74 9.49
C ASP A 333 1.66 -3.36 10.93
N ARG A 334 0.84 -3.75 11.90
CA ARG A 334 1.13 -3.58 13.34
C ARG A 334 2.44 -4.26 13.73
N TRP A 335 2.67 -5.50 13.30
CA TRP A 335 3.95 -6.19 13.52
C TRP A 335 5.13 -5.47 12.89
N SER A 336 5.00 -4.97 11.69
CA SER A 336 6.05 -4.20 11.00
C SER A 336 6.34 -2.88 11.71
N PHE A 337 5.32 -2.19 12.16
CA PHE A 337 5.43 -0.96 12.95
C PHE A 337 6.13 -1.21 14.28
N THR A 338 5.69 -2.23 15.05
CA THR A 338 6.30 -2.63 16.31
C THR A 338 7.79 -2.97 16.14
N ALA A 339 8.12 -3.79 15.15
CA ALA A 339 9.51 -4.15 14.87
C ALA A 339 10.37 -2.93 14.49
N HIS A 340 9.82 -1.92 13.83
CA HIS A 340 10.56 -0.69 13.55
C HIS A 340 10.75 0.18 14.80
N ARG A 341 9.71 0.32 15.64
CA ARG A 341 9.80 0.96 16.96
C ARG A 341 10.92 0.35 17.79
N ASP A 342 10.96 -0.97 17.88
CA ASP A 342 11.92 -1.70 18.71
C ASP A 342 13.36 -1.52 18.21
N ARG A 343 13.58 -1.53 16.88
CA ARG A 343 14.89 -1.21 16.28
C ARG A 343 15.34 0.22 16.58
N LEU A 344 14.41 1.18 16.58
CA LEU A 344 14.70 2.56 16.96
C LEU A 344 15.10 2.65 18.44
N ALA A 345 14.35 1.99 19.33
CA ALA A 345 14.63 1.93 20.77
C ALA A 345 15.96 1.22 21.07
N ALA A 346 16.34 0.20 20.29
CA ALA A 346 17.62 -0.49 20.39
C ALA A 346 18.81 0.31 19.83
N GLY A 347 18.57 1.51 19.27
CA GLY A 347 19.63 2.33 18.69
C GLY A 347 20.25 1.77 17.41
N GLU A 348 19.53 0.88 16.70
CA GLU A 348 20.02 0.33 15.44
C GLU A 348 20.28 1.45 14.42
N PRO A 349 21.27 1.29 13.52
CA PRO A 349 21.58 2.28 12.51
C PRO A 349 20.39 2.48 11.54
N PRO A 350 20.31 3.64 10.86
CA PRO A 350 19.35 3.87 9.81
C PRO A 350 19.48 2.83 8.68
N GLN A 351 18.37 2.56 7.97
CA GLN A 351 18.40 1.68 6.81
C GLN A 351 19.44 2.16 5.78
N PRO A 352 20.22 1.25 5.20
CA PRO A 352 21.26 1.60 4.23
C PRO A 352 20.66 2.29 3.01
N ARG A 353 21.48 3.08 2.30
CA ARG A 353 21.05 3.76 1.05
C ARG A 353 20.75 2.77 -0.07
N ARG A 354 21.49 1.68 -0.11
CA ARG A 354 21.34 0.59 -1.09
C ARG A 354 21.24 -0.74 -0.37
N ASP A 355 20.43 -1.62 -0.89
CA ASP A 355 20.39 -3.00 -0.47
C ASP A 355 21.49 -3.78 -1.22
N ASP A 356 22.09 -4.74 -0.55
CA ASP A 356 22.86 -5.78 -1.25
C ASP A 356 21.94 -6.68 -2.08
N ALA A 357 22.55 -7.49 -2.96
CA ALA A 357 21.78 -8.32 -3.90
C ALA A 357 20.83 -9.30 -3.19
N VAL A 358 21.26 -9.91 -2.08
CA VAL A 358 20.46 -10.87 -1.31
C VAL A 358 19.27 -10.16 -0.65
N THR A 359 19.52 -9.04 0.03
CA THR A 359 18.49 -8.23 0.66
C THR A 359 17.47 -7.72 -0.37
N ALA A 360 17.94 -7.26 -1.54
CA ALA A 360 17.05 -6.81 -2.61
C ALA A 360 16.17 -7.95 -3.14
N ALA A 361 16.74 -9.15 -3.35
CA ALA A 361 16.00 -10.34 -3.77
C ALA A 361 14.98 -10.79 -2.71
N GLN A 362 15.34 -10.76 -1.42
CA GLN A 362 14.42 -11.07 -0.32
C GLN A 362 13.24 -10.09 -0.27
N LYS A 363 13.50 -8.80 -0.42
CA LYS A 363 12.44 -7.77 -0.47
C LYS A 363 11.52 -7.98 -1.66
N LEU A 364 12.08 -8.32 -2.85
CA LEU A 364 11.27 -8.61 -4.04
C LEU A 364 10.40 -9.84 -3.81
N ALA A 365 10.98 -10.96 -3.38
CA ALA A 365 10.25 -12.20 -3.11
C ALA A 365 9.16 -12.01 -2.04
N THR A 366 9.41 -11.14 -1.04
CA THR A 366 8.40 -10.79 -0.05
C THR A 366 7.24 -10.02 -0.66
N ARG A 367 7.51 -9.04 -1.54
CA ARG A 367 6.47 -8.27 -2.23
C ARG A 367 5.65 -9.13 -3.17
N GLU A 368 6.26 -10.05 -3.90
CA GLU A 368 5.56 -11.00 -4.78
C GLU A 368 4.61 -11.89 -3.99
N ARG A 369 5.03 -12.42 -2.84
CA ARG A 369 4.17 -13.20 -1.96
C ARG A 369 3.02 -12.39 -1.38
N GLU A 370 3.31 -11.17 -0.90
CA GLU A 370 2.25 -10.29 -0.37
C GLU A 370 1.28 -9.87 -1.47
N GLN A 371 1.74 -9.74 -2.74
CA GLN A 371 0.84 -9.50 -3.87
C GLN A 371 -0.07 -10.69 -4.13
N ALA A 372 0.48 -11.90 -4.22
CA ALA A 372 -0.31 -13.11 -4.42
C ALA A 372 -1.33 -13.32 -3.30
N ARG A 373 -0.91 -13.08 -2.05
CA ARG A 373 -1.79 -13.15 -0.88
C ARG A 373 -2.90 -12.10 -0.93
N LEU A 374 -2.56 -10.86 -1.27
CA LEU A 374 -3.54 -9.78 -1.42
C LEU A 374 -4.57 -10.12 -2.49
N ASP A 375 -4.12 -10.56 -3.66
CA ASP A 375 -4.99 -10.94 -4.78
C ASP A 375 -5.95 -12.07 -4.40
N ALA A 376 -5.49 -13.04 -3.64
CA ALA A 376 -6.31 -14.13 -3.12
C ALA A 376 -7.33 -13.62 -2.09
N GLN A 377 -6.88 -12.84 -1.09
CA GLN A 377 -7.75 -12.31 -0.04
C GLN A 377 -8.81 -11.35 -0.60
N GLU A 378 -8.46 -10.49 -1.56
CA GLU A 378 -9.44 -9.60 -2.21
C GLU A 378 -10.51 -10.39 -2.97
N ALA A 379 -10.14 -11.51 -3.62
CA ALA A 379 -11.11 -12.37 -4.29
C ALA A 379 -12.02 -13.12 -3.30
N LEU A 380 -11.49 -13.53 -2.15
CA LEU A 380 -12.29 -14.18 -1.10
C LEU A 380 -13.22 -13.20 -0.38
N ASP A 381 -12.77 -11.96 -0.17
CA ASP A 381 -13.55 -10.92 0.51
C ASP A 381 -14.68 -10.36 -0.37
N ASP A 382 -14.51 -10.35 -1.70
CA ASP A 382 -15.35 -9.59 -2.61
C ASP A 382 -15.93 -10.46 -3.74
N PRO A 383 -17.25 -10.70 -3.74
CA PRO A 383 -17.92 -11.47 -4.80
C PRO A 383 -17.69 -10.92 -6.20
N LEU A 384 -17.52 -9.59 -6.36
CA LEU A 384 -17.27 -8.97 -7.66
C LEU A 384 -15.86 -9.30 -8.16
N VAL A 385 -14.87 -9.27 -7.28
CA VAL A 385 -13.49 -9.67 -7.60
C VAL A 385 -13.45 -11.17 -7.91
N MET A 386 -14.13 -12.01 -7.10
CA MET A 386 -14.21 -13.45 -7.33
C MET A 386 -14.88 -13.77 -8.67
N ALA A 387 -15.95 -13.07 -9.04
CA ALA A 387 -16.60 -13.24 -10.35
C ALA A 387 -15.61 -12.96 -11.50
N GLY A 388 -14.71 -11.96 -11.34
CA GLY A 388 -13.64 -11.70 -12.30
C GLY A 388 -12.66 -12.88 -12.43
N ARG A 389 -12.30 -13.53 -11.32
CA ARG A 389 -11.44 -14.73 -11.30
C ARG A 389 -12.12 -15.93 -11.95
N ARG A 390 -13.43 -16.11 -11.72
CA ARG A 390 -14.22 -17.17 -12.38
C ARG A 390 -14.27 -16.98 -13.90
N LEU A 391 -14.53 -15.75 -14.37
CA LEU A 391 -14.51 -15.43 -15.80
C LEU A 391 -13.13 -15.61 -16.45
N ALA A 392 -12.06 -15.44 -15.67
CA ALA A 392 -10.69 -15.67 -16.14
C ALA A 392 -10.26 -17.16 -16.08
N GLY A 393 -11.13 -18.08 -15.60
CA GLY A 393 -10.81 -19.48 -15.43
C GLY A 393 -9.87 -19.79 -14.26
N GLU A 394 -9.64 -18.81 -13.38
CA GLU A 394 -8.77 -18.94 -12.18
C GLU A 394 -9.54 -19.40 -10.93
N ALA A 395 -10.86 -19.45 -11.02
CA ALA A 395 -11.76 -19.97 -9.99
C ALA A 395 -13.02 -20.54 -10.64
N PHE A 396 -13.79 -21.33 -9.89
CA PHE A 396 -15.07 -21.84 -10.32
C PHE A 396 -15.98 -22.13 -9.14
N ALA A 397 -17.27 -21.89 -9.32
CA ALA A 397 -18.30 -22.32 -8.39
C ALA A 397 -18.89 -23.65 -8.87
N ALA A 398 -18.97 -24.63 -7.98
CA ALA A 398 -19.46 -25.95 -8.34
C ALA A 398 -20.43 -26.49 -7.29
N GLU A 399 -21.39 -27.29 -7.76
CA GLU A 399 -22.30 -28.09 -6.94
C GLU A 399 -21.75 -29.50 -6.78
N VAL A 400 -21.72 -29.99 -5.56
CA VAL A 400 -21.30 -31.35 -5.24
C VAL A 400 -22.44 -32.33 -5.57
N LEU A 401 -22.23 -33.19 -6.56
CA LEU A 401 -23.22 -34.17 -6.98
C LEU A 401 -23.10 -35.50 -6.23
N ASP A 402 -21.84 -35.90 -5.93
CA ASP A 402 -21.54 -37.14 -5.22
C ASP A 402 -20.26 -37.02 -4.39
N VAL A 403 -20.18 -37.78 -3.31
CA VAL A 403 -19.03 -37.84 -2.40
C VAL A 403 -18.68 -39.29 -2.12
N ARG A 404 -17.52 -39.71 -2.60
CA ARG A 404 -17.02 -41.07 -2.37
C ARG A 404 -15.81 -41.07 -1.45
N MET A 405 -15.91 -41.78 -0.32
CA MET A 405 -14.80 -41.90 0.62
C MET A 405 -13.72 -42.84 0.10
N THR A 406 -12.51 -42.33 -0.07
CA THR A 406 -11.30 -43.11 -0.32
C THR A 406 -10.25 -42.85 0.75
N TYR A 407 -9.20 -43.65 0.81
CA TYR A 407 -8.18 -43.61 1.85
C TYR A 407 -6.79 -43.79 1.25
N THR A 408 -5.77 -43.26 1.92
CA THR A 408 -4.37 -43.49 1.53
C THR A 408 -3.96 -44.95 1.80
N GLU A 409 -3.05 -45.50 0.99
CA GLU A 409 -2.47 -46.85 1.13
C GLU A 409 -1.39 -46.94 2.23
N SER A 410 -1.47 -46.18 3.27
CA SER A 410 -0.48 -46.12 4.36
C SER A 410 -0.86 -47.06 5.52
N LYS A 411 0.11 -47.37 6.43
CA LYS A 411 -0.15 -48.15 7.67
C LYS A 411 -1.22 -47.49 8.56
N ARG A 412 -1.44 -46.17 8.42
CA ARG A 412 -2.53 -45.42 9.05
C ARG A 412 -3.29 -44.71 7.93
N PRO A 413 -4.34 -45.33 7.39
CA PRO A 413 -5.10 -44.75 6.29
C PRO A 413 -5.69 -43.41 6.70
N SER A 414 -5.42 -42.38 5.91
CA SER A 414 -6.02 -41.06 6.04
C SER A 414 -7.10 -40.86 4.98
N PRO A 415 -8.22 -40.19 5.30
CA PRO A 415 -9.29 -39.94 4.34
C PRO A 415 -8.81 -39.14 3.14
N ARG A 416 -9.32 -39.50 1.95
CA ARG A 416 -9.06 -38.82 0.66
C ARG A 416 -10.35 -38.85 -0.17
N PRO A 417 -11.43 -38.19 0.30
CA PRO A 417 -12.70 -38.18 -0.42
C PRO A 417 -12.54 -37.66 -1.83
N VAL A 418 -13.21 -38.31 -2.76
CA VAL A 418 -13.34 -37.91 -4.15
C VAL A 418 -14.73 -37.32 -4.33
N LEU A 419 -14.78 -36.07 -4.79
CA LEU A 419 -16.00 -35.34 -5.07
C LEU A 419 -16.25 -35.33 -6.56
N THR A 420 -17.48 -35.63 -6.98
CA THR A 420 -17.98 -35.32 -8.32
C THR A 420 -18.68 -33.99 -8.22
N VAL A 421 -18.19 -32.98 -8.96
CA VAL A 421 -18.74 -31.61 -8.91
C VAL A 421 -19.14 -31.14 -10.30
N ARG A 422 -20.24 -30.40 -10.37
CA ARG A 422 -20.77 -29.79 -11.59
C ARG A 422 -20.57 -28.28 -11.55
N THR A 423 -20.09 -27.70 -12.65
CA THR A 423 -19.86 -26.27 -12.79
C THR A 423 -20.27 -25.74 -14.16
N GLU A 424 -20.78 -24.52 -14.20
CA GLU A 424 -21.02 -23.75 -15.42
C GLU A 424 -19.82 -22.91 -15.83
N ASP A 425 -18.83 -22.76 -14.93
CA ASP A 425 -17.59 -22.02 -15.20
C ASP A 425 -16.65 -22.84 -16.09
N ALA A 426 -15.69 -22.17 -16.72
CA ALA A 426 -14.65 -22.77 -17.55
C ALA A 426 -13.26 -22.67 -16.90
N PRO A 427 -13.00 -23.38 -15.78
CA PRO A 427 -11.72 -23.26 -15.12
C PRO A 427 -10.58 -23.85 -15.96
N HIS A 428 -9.39 -23.25 -15.85
CA HIS A 428 -8.15 -23.77 -16.46
C HIS A 428 -7.56 -24.94 -15.62
N ALA A 429 -8.42 -25.78 -15.10
CA ALA A 429 -8.09 -26.88 -14.19
C ALA A 429 -7.85 -28.17 -14.98
N ALA A 430 -6.58 -28.43 -15.36
CA ALA A 430 -6.16 -29.70 -15.93
C ALA A 430 -6.02 -30.79 -14.84
N PRO A 431 -6.09 -32.09 -15.17
CA PRO A 431 -5.75 -33.16 -14.24
C PRO A 431 -4.39 -32.94 -13.58
N GLY A 432 -4.29 -33.21 -12.26
CA GLY A 432 -3.13 -32.91 -11.43
C GLY A 432 -3.07 -31.50 -10.89
N THR A 433 -3.95 -30.59 -11.34
CA THR A 433 -4.00 -29.22 -10.82
C THR A 433 -4.55 -29.21 -9.40
N LYS A 434 -3.87 -28.51 -8.48
CA LYS A 434 -4.40 -28.26 -7.14
C LYS A 434 -5.40 -27.12 -7.17
N VAL A 435 -6.51 -27.31 -6.48
CA VAL A 435 -7.54 -26.29 -6.26
C VAL A 435 -7.77 -26.14 -4.76
N TYR A 436 -8.25 -24.97 -4.36
CA TYR A 436 -8.37 -24.61 -2.95
C TYR A 436 -9.76 -24.06 -2.66
N ARG A 437 -10.31 -24.41 -1.49
CA ARG A 437 -11.49 -23.76 -0.92
C ARG A 437 -11.16 -23.19 0.45
N GLU A 438 -11.93 -22.23 0.88
CA GLU A 438 -11.87 -21.75 2.25
C GLU A 438 -12.64 -22.71 3.17
N LEU A 439 -11.99 -23.11 4.27
CA LEU A 439 -12.57 -23.89 5.34
C LEU A 439 -12.14 -23.29 6.68
N ASP A 440 -13.08 -22.71 7.43
CA ASP A 440 -12.84 -22.05 8.72
C ASP A 440 -11.66 -21.05 8.69
N GLY A 441 -11.67 -20.15 7.72
CA GLY A 441 -10.63 -19.14 7.54
C GLY A 441 -9.26 -19.68 7.10
N ARG A 442 -9.22 -20.90 6.58
CA ARG A 442 -7.98 -21.55 6.12
C ARG A 442 -8.20 -22.31 4.82
N PRO A 443 -7.20 -22.38 3.93
CA PRO A 443 -7.32 -23.13 2.68
C PRO A 443 -7.35 -24.64 2.94
N GLN A 444 -8.30 -25.32 2.33
CA GLN A 444 -8.31 -26.78 2.14
C GLN A 444 -7.99 -27.06 0.67
N SER A 445 -7.05 -27.98 0.42
CA SER A 445 -6.63 -28.31 -0.93
C SER A 445 -7.31 -29.58 -1.47
N ALA A 446 -7.58 -29.57 -2.76
CA ALA A 446 -7.99 -30.73 -3.53
C ALA A 446 -7.21 -30.80 -4.84
N GLU A 447 -7.18 -31.98 -5.46
CA GLU A 447 -6.51 -32.24 -6.74
C GLU A 447 -7.56 -32.63 -7.77
N VAL A 448 -7.45 -32.03 -8.96
CA VAL A 448 -8.30 -32.41 -10.11
C VAL A 448 -7.82 -33.74 -10.66
N LEU A 449 -8.71 -34.74 -10.73
CA LEU A 449 -8.39 -36.08 -11.23
C LEU A 449 -8.69 -36.22 -12.72
N ALA A 450 -7.93 -37.07 -13.40
CA ALA A 450 -8.28 -37.53 -14.72
C ALA A 450 -9.45 -38.54 -14.65
N PRO A 451 -10.37 -38.57 -15.64
CA PRO A 451 -11.46 -39.56 -15.67
C PRO A 451 -10.96 -40.99 -15.65
N GLU A 452 -9.79 -41.28 -16.24
CA GLU A 452 -9.16 -42.58 -16.29
C GLU A 452 -8.72 -43.11 -14.91
N GLU A 453 -8.23 -42.21 -14.04
CA GLU A 453 -7.83 -42.54 -12.67
C GLU A 453 -9.01 -42.98 -11.80
N VAL A 454 -10.20 -42.53 -12.15
CA VAL A 454 -11.43 -42.92 -11.48
C VAL A 454 -11.97 -44.23 -12.06
N ALA A 455 -11.82 -44.43 -13.37
CA ALA A 455 -12.22 -45.68 -14.04
C ALA A 455 -11.39 -46.89 -13.57
N GLU A 456 -10.12 -46.68 -13.18
CA GLU A 456 -9.30 -47.73 -12.54
C GLU A 456 -9.80 -48.11 -11.13
N ALA A 457 -10.34 -47.10 -10.39
CA ALA A 457 -10.86 -47.30 -9.04
C ALA A 457 -12.36 -47.71 -9.02
N ASP A 458 -13.11 -47.29 -10.03
CA ASP A 458 -14.54 -47.53 -10.19
C ASP A 458 -14.95 -47.39 -11.68
N PRO A 459 -15.09 -48.55 -12.39
CA PRO A 459 -15.41 -48.56 -13.81
C PRO A 459 -16.78 -47.94 -14.17
N GLU A 460 -17.77 -48.02 -13.27
CA GLU A 460 -19.10 -47.46 -13.53
C GLU A 460 -19.09 -45.92 -13.47
N ALA A 461 -18.46 -45.36 -12.44
CA ALA A 461 -18.30 -43.91 -12.29
C ALA A 461 -17.38 -43.31 -13.38
N GLY A 462 -16.32 -44.03 -13.79
CA GLY A 462 -15.47 -43.62 -14.89
C GLY A 462 -16.18 -43.57 -16.24
N ALA A 463 -17.10 -44.50 -16.48
CA ALA A 463 -17.90 -44.57 -17.71
C ALA A 463 -18.98 -43.45 -17.78
N GLU A 464 -19.63 -43.13 -16.67
CA GLU A 464 -20.59 -41.99 -16.58
C GLU A 464 -19.89 -40.65 -16.86
N LEU A 465 -18.70 -40.47 -16.34
CA LEU A 465 -17.91 -39.25 -16.55
C LEU A 465 -17.37 -39.15 -17.97
N ALA A 466 -16.90 -40.25 -18.57
CA ALA A 466 -16.42 -40.28 -19.94
C ALA A 466 -17.56 -40.07 -20.96
N ALA A 467 -18.78 -40.49 -20.61
CA ALA A 467 -19.98 -40.28 -21.43
C ALA A 467 -20.53 -38.83 -21.39
N GLY A 468 -20.14 -38.03 -20.37
CA GLY A 468 -20.70 -36.69 -20.15
C GLY A 468 -22.19 -36.69 -19.78
N ASP A 469 -22.74 -37.88 -19.42
CA ASP A 469 -24.13 -38.09 -19.03
C ASP A 469 -24.36 -37.42 -17.65
N GLY A 470 -25.08 -36.30 -17.66
CA GLY A 470 -25.40 -35.52 -16.45
C GLY A 470 -25.04 -34.05 -16.50
N ALA A 471 -24.30 -33.59 -17.52
CA ALA A 471 -24.04 -32.17 -17.75
C ALA A 471 -24.97 -31.62 -18.83
N GLY A 472 -25.66 -30.52 -18.52
CA GLY A 472 -26.43 -29.76 -19.49
C GLY A 472 -25.55 -29.02 -20.50
N PRO A 473 -26.11 -28.39 -21.54
CA PRO A 473 -25.34 -27.59 -22.48
C PRO A 473 -24.60 -26.45 -21.76
N GLY A 474 -23.26 -26.50 -21.77
CA GLY A 474 -22.41 -25.51 -21.10
C GLY A 474 -21.96 -25.90 -19.69
N GLU A 475 -22.45 -26.98 -19.11
CA GLU A 475 -22.00 -27.52 -17.83
C GLU A 475 -20.78 -28.45 -18.00
N ARG A 476 -19.95 -28.54 -16.96
CA ARG A 476 -18.76 -29.40 -16.89
C ARG A 476 -18.77 -30.21 -15.61
N LEU A 477 -18.36 -31.45 -15.71
CA LEU A 477 -18.11 -32.32 -14.56
C LEU A 477 -16.61 -32.33 -14.26
N LEU A 478 -16.24 -32.15 -12.99
CA LEU A 478 -14.88 -32.28 -12.51
C LEU A 478 -14.84 -33.27 -11.33
N LEU A 479 -13.71 -33.95 -11.21
CA LEU A 479 -13.42 -34.83 -10.09
C LEU A 479 -12.35 -34.18 -9.22
N LEU A 480 -12.63 -34.07 -7.94
CA LEU A 480 -11.74 -33.44 -6.98
C LEU A 480 -11.43 -34.38 -5.84
N ARG A 481 -10.15 -34.74 -5.65
CA ARG A 481 -9.68 -35.49 -4.48
C ARG A 481 -9.25 -34.52 -3.39
N VAL A 482 -9.93 -34.49 -2.26
CA VAL A 482 -9.53 -33.66 -1.11
C VAL A 482 -8.26 -34.21 -0.47
N LEU A 483 -7.27 -33.32 -0.22
CA LEU A 483 -5.93 -33.76 0.17
C LEU A 483 -5.60 -33.52 1.64
N ASP A 484 -6.22 -32.57 2.29
CA ASP A 484 -5.84 -32.15 3.64
C ASP A 484 -7.03 -31.67 4.50
N ARG A 485 -6.76 -31.30 5.76
CA ARG A 485 -7.71 -30.71 6.73
C ARG A 485 -8.94 -31.53 7.05
N MET A 486 -8.80 -32.81 7.08
CA MET A 486 -9.86 -33.75 7.48
C MET A 486 -9.61 -34.39 8.87
N GLY A 487 -8.71 -33.79 9.66
CA GLY A 487 -8.29 -34.34 10.94
C GLY A 487 -7.20 -35.43 10.81
N ARG A 488 -6.86 -36.06 11.94
CA ARG A 488 -5.80 -37.08 12.01
C ARG A 488 -6.34 -38.50 12.10
N GLY A 489 -7.66 -38.65 12.20
CA GLY A 489 -8.35 -39.94 12.33
C GLY A 489 -8.66 -40.59 10.98
N ARG A 490 -9.23 -41.79 11.04
CA ARG A 490 -9.80 -42.48 9.87
C ARG A 490 -11.14 -41.85 9.46
N GLU A 491 -11.89 -41.33 10.44
CA GLU A 491 -13.11 -40.56 10.19
C GLU A 491 -12.75 -39.09 10.04
N PRO A 492 -13.22 -38.41 8.99
CA PRO A 492 -13.00 -36.95 8.82
C PRO A 492 -13.69 -36.19 9.93
N GLU A 493 -13.11 -35.03 10.29
CA GLU A 493 -13.75 -34.06 11.18
C GLU A 493 -15.04 -33.52 10.54
N GLU A 494 -16.07 -33.28 11.36
CA GLU A 494 -17.35 -32.75 10.92
C GLU A 494 -17.16 -31.44 10.12
N GLY A 495 -17.86 -31.29 8.98
CA GLY A 495 -17.75 -30.14 8.09
C GLY A 495 -16.49 -30.10 7.22
N SER A 496 -15.49 -30.97 7.46
CA SER A 496 -14.24 -30.99 6.67
C SER A 496 -14.39 -31.59 5.28
N VAL A 497 -15.40 -32.41 5.05
CA VAL A 497 -15.74 -32.99 3.74
C VAL A 497 -17.03 -32.34 3.26
N PRO A 498 -17.07 -31.82 2.02
CA PRO A 498 -18.32 -31.33 1.43
C PRO A 498 -19.40 -32.38 1.36
N GLU A 499 -20.65 -31.96 1.47
CA GLU A 499 -21.80 -32.84 1.34
C GLU A 499 -22.45 -32.70 -0.04
N LYS A 500 -23.22 -33.72 -0.44
CA LYS A 500 -24.00 -33.69 -1.68
C LYS A 500 -25.00 -32.52 -1.65
N GLY A 501 -24.98 -31.70 -2.69
CA GLY A 501 -25.81 -30.51 -2.83
C GLY A 501 -25.11 -29.21 -2.40
N ASP A 502 -23.93 -29.30 -1.76
CA ASP A 502 -23.16 -28.11 -1.40
C ASP A 502 -22.72 -27.35 -2.65
N ARG A 503 -22.84 -26.02 -2.58
CA ARG A 503 -22.28 -25.10 -3.59
C ARG A 503 -21.03 -24.45 -3.05
N ILE A 504 -19.88 -24.76 -3.66
CA ILE A 504 -18.56 -24.38 -3.17
C ILE A 504 -17.81 -23.64 -4.28
N CYS A 505 -17.15 -22.54 -3.91
CA CYS A 505 -16.21 -21.86 -4.78
C CYS A 505 -14.80 -22.42 -4.56
N TRP A 506 -14.19 -22.87 -5.64
CA TRP A 506 -12.82 -23.38 -5.70
C TRP A 506 -11.95 -22.41 -6.48
N THR A 507 -10.71 -22.24 -6.04
CA THR A 507 -9.72 -21.38 -6.70
C THR A 507 -8.52 -22.18 -7.18
N LEU A 508 -7.87 -21.77 -8.25
CA LEU A 508 -6.63 -22.36 -8.75
C LEU A 508 -5.40 -21.68 -8.09
N PHE A 509 -5.62 -20.63 -7.32
CA PHE A 509 -4.58 -19.94 -6.57
C PHE A 509 -4.66 -20.31 -5.08
N GLU A 510 -3.49 -20.47 -4.45
CA GLU A 510 -3.38 -20.75 -3.02
C GLU A 510 -3.71 -19.49 -2.20
N HIS A 511 -4.56 -19.62 -1.17
CA HIS A 511 -5.02 -18.48 -0.35
C HIS A 511 -3.95 -17.95 0.60
N ASP A 512 -3.03 -18.80 1.08
CA ASP A 512 -1.92 -18.44 1.97
C ASP A 512 -0.68 -19.24 1.61
N GLN A 513 0.11 -18.71 0.68
CA GLN A 513 1.35 -19.36 0.26
C GLN A 513 2.34 -19.45 1.41
N ARG A 514 2.70 -20.67 1.78
CA ARG A 514 3.68 -20.95 2.81
C ARG A 514 5.06 -21.16 2.21
N GLY A 515 6.06 -20.59 2.85
CA GLY A 515 7.43 -20.62 2.37
C GLY A 515 7.71 -19.46 1.39
N GLY A 516 8.94 -19.32 1.00
CA GLY A 516 9.39 -18.36 -0.02
C GLY A 516 10.37 -19.06 -0.96
N PRO A 517 10.73 -18.44 -2.08
CA PRO A 517 11.77 -18.96 -2.93
C PRO A 517 13.03 -19.16 -2.07
N LYS A 518 13.69 -20.30 -2.25
CA LYS A 518 15.04 -20.49 -1.71
C LYS A 518 15.94 -19.57 -2.52
N LEU A 519 16.46 -18.54 -1.86
CA LEU A 519 17.46 -17.70 -2.48
C LEU A 519 18.79 -18.47 -2.52
N PRO A 520 19.61 -18.23 -3.55
CA PRO A 520 20.96 -18.80 -3.59
C PRO A 520 21.78 -18.27 -2.42
N ASP A 521 22.80 -19.00 -2.01
CA ASP A 521 23.73 -18.53 -1.01
C ASP A 521 24.42 -17.23 -1.45
N PRO A 522 24.82 -16.35 -0.53
CA PRO A 522 25.48 -15.09 -0.87
C PRO A 522 26.70 -15.26 -1.79
N GLU A 523 27.40 -16.38 -1.67
CA GLU A 523 28.56 -16.73 -2.51
C GLU A 523 28.20 -17.08 -3.95
N GLU A 524 26.94 -17.48 -4.21
CA GLU A 524 26.42 -17.85 -5.53
C GLU A 524 25.65 -16.70 -6.21
N THR A 525 25.44 -15.57 -5.51
CA THR A 525 24.66 -14.45 -6.06
C THR A 525 25.44 -13.67 -7.11
N PRO A 526 24.80 -13.29 -8.26
CA PRO A 526 25.41 -12.38 -9.20
C PRO A 526 25.61 -11.01 -8.56
N TRP A 527 26.78 -10.44 -8.76
CA TRP A 527 27.18 -9.15 -8.20
C TRP A 527 26.54 -8.00 -8.94
N THR A 528 25.71 -7.24 -8.23
CA THR A 528 25.06 -6.04 -8.81
C THR A 528 25.73 -4.75 -8.35
N HIS A 529 26.49 -4.79 -7.24
CA HIS A 529 27.18 -3.63 -6.67
C HIS A 529 28.55 -4.06 -6.13
N GLY A 530 29.61 -3.39 -6.53
CA GLY A 530 30.94 -3.56 -5.95
C GLY A 530 31.76 -4.77 -6.43
N GLY A 531 31.22 -5.60 -7.34
CA GLY A 531 31.95 -6.78 -7.84
C GLY A 531 31.94 -7.99 -6.90
N PRO A 532 32.61 -9.09 -7.26
CA PRO A 532 32.72 -10.28 -6.40
C PRO A 532 33.45 -9.97 -5.09
N PRO A 533 33.19 -10.73 -4.01
CA PRO A 533 33.95 -10.56 -2.77
C PRO A 533 35.43 -10.74 -3.03
N GLU A 534 36.23 -9.89 -2.42
CA GLU A 534 37.68 -10.04 -2.50
C GLU A 534 38.10 -11.38 -1.84
N PRO A 535 38.96 -12.16 -2.50
CA PRO A 535 39.44 -13.40 -1.90
C PRO A 535 40.13 -13.11 -0.56
N PRO A 536 40.03 -14.00 0.46
CA PRO A 536 40.67 -13.84 1.74
C PRO A 536 42.17 -13.58 1.58
N GLY A 537 42.65 -12.42 2.03
CA GLY A 537 44.05 -12.03 1.92
C GLY A 537 44.41 -11.07 0.79
N ALA A 538 43.44 -10.62 0.00
CA ALA A 538 43.64 -9.52 -0.94
C ALA A 538 43.95 -8.22 -0.15
N LEU A 539 44.93 -7.46 -0.63
CA LEU A 539 45.18 -6.12 -0.08
C LEU A 539 43.91 -5.26 -0.33
N PRO A 540 43.54 -4.38 0.62
CA PRO A 540 42.40 -3.52 0.40
C PRO A 540 42.58 -2.76 -0.91
N GLY A 541 41.64 -3.01 -1.83
CA GLY A 541 41.59 -2.29 -3.09
C GLY A 541 41.45 -0.78 -2.86
N PRO A 542 41.66 0.06 -3.87
CA PRO A 542 41.44 1.49 -3.76
C PRO A 542 40.02 1.70 -3.22
N ALA A 543 39.91 2.55 -2.18
CA ALA A 543 38.65 2.84 -1.53
C ALA A 543 37.56 3.06 -2.60
N THR A 544 36.49 2.28 -2.51
CA THR A 544 35.32 2.43 -3.38
C THR A 544 34.94 3.90 -3.43
N ALA A 545 34.83 4.47 -4.63
CA ALA A 545 34.44 5.86 -4.76
C ALA A 545 33.17 6.08 -3.92
N PRO A 546 33.10 7.16 -3.13
CA PRO A 546 31.90 7.44 -2.34
C PRO A 546 30.70 7.42 -3.28
N ASP A 547 29.58 6.91 -2.79
CA ASP A 547 28.32 6.90 -3.56
C ASP A 547 28.12 8.27 -4.20
N PRO A 548 27.80 8.32 -5.50
CA PRO A 548 27.60 9.59 -6.17
C PRO A 548 26.52 10.38 -5.43
N VAL A 549 26.81 11.65 -5.20
CA VAL A 549 25.86 12.58 -4.61
C VAL A 549 24.61 12.59 -5.49
N THR A 550 23.49 12.17 -4.92
CA THR A 550 22.19 12.19 -5.59
C THR A 550 21.45 13.50 -5.28
N PRO A 551 20.45 13.91 -6.07
CA PRO A 551 19.61 15.05 -5.71
C PRO A 551 19.02 14.96 -4.30
N GLU A 552 18.83 13.76 -3.79
CA GLU A 552 18.33 13.47 -2.44
C GLU A 552 19.33 13.83 -1.34
N ASP A 553 20.61 13.87 -1.63
CA ASP A 553 21.67 14.26 -0.71
C ASP A 553 21.84 15.78 -0.62
N LEU A 554 21.23 16.52 -1.53
CA LEU A 554 21.29 17.99 -1.61
C LEU A 554 20.11 18.68 -0.88
N LEU A 555 19.15 17.91 -0.34
CA LEU A 555 18.00 18.42 0.41
C LEU A 555 18.33 18.87 1.83
#